data_c482e4d5ccec692e108068c35b878d5a
#
_entry.id   c482e4d5ccec692e108068c35b878d5a
#
_cell.length_a   1.000
_cell.length_b   1.000
_cell.length_c   1.000
_cell.angle_alpha   90.00
_cell.angle_beta   90.00
_cell.angle_gamma   90.00
#
_symmetry.space_group_name_H-M   'P 1'
#
loop_
_entity.id
_entity.type
_entity.pdbx_description
1 polymer ?
#
loop_
_entity_poly.entity_id
_entity_poly.type
_entity_poly.pdbx_seq_one_letter_code
_entity_poly.pdbx_strand_id
1 'polypeptide(L)'
;MADPPLILVVDDEQSYRDALSIALQREGFLVETAADGPEAIARFDATRPALVLLDVMLPKISGVDVCRDIRARSRVPIIMVTARNSEIDAVVGLEVGADDYVTKPFRLRELIARVRAALRRVPASDDDDGPDRPEVLDVGDVRLDAGRHEVFVRGDSVALPLKEFELLELLLANAGRVLTRDVLIDRIWGPNYFGDTKTLDVHIKRLRSKLEPDSARPTRIVTVRGVGYRYERASSG
;
A
#
# COMPACT_ATOMS: atom_id res chain seq x y z
N MET A 1 20.12 -10.79 14.46
CA MET A 1 19.03 -9.77 14.57
C MET A 1 18.96 -9.09 13.22
N ALA A 2 17.77 -8.94 12.64
CA ALA A 2 17.65 -8.19 11.39
C ALA A 2 17.99 -6.72 11.65
N ASP A 3 18.68 -6.08 10.70
CA ASP A 3 18.98 -4.65 10.79
C ASP A 3 17.67 -3.83 10.85
N PRO A 4 17.65 -2.74 11.65
CA PRO A 4 16.48 -1.89 11.75
C PRO A 4 16.12 -1.30 10.37
N PRO A 5 14.82 -1.30 9.99
CA PRO A 5 14.40 -0.81 8.69
C PRO A 5 14.67 0.70 8.55
N LEU A 6 15.16 1.07 7.37
CA LEU A 6 15.44 2.46 7.01
C LEU A 6 14.19 3.11 6.42
N ILE A 7 13.82 4.27 6.92
CA ILE A 7 12.72 5.10 6.44
C ILE A 7 13.28 6.38 5.81
N LEU A 8 12.88 6.67 4.58
CA LEU A 8 13.16 7.95 3.94
C LEU A 8 12.01 8.91 4.22
N VAL A 9 12.31 10.03 4.88
CA VAL A 9 11.36 11.11 5.18
C VAL A 9 11.60 12.27 4.23
N VAL A 10 10.62 12.59 3.42
CA VAL A 10 10.68 13.65 2.41
C VAL A 10 9.64 14.71 2.71
N ASP A 11 10.09 15.91 3.05
CA ASP A 11 9.26 17.06 3.40
C ASP A 11 10.11 18.33 3.21
N ASP A 12 9.57 19.40 2.67
CA ASP A 12 10.33 20.64 2.48
C ASP A 12 10.51 21.43 3.79
N GLU A 13 9.65 21.20 4.77
CA GLU A 13 9.71 21.86 6.08
C GLU A 13 10.67 21.15 7.03
N GLN A 14 11.77 21.81 7.41
CA GLN A 14 12.81 21.27 8.31
C GLN A 14 12.23 20.79 9.64
N SER A 15 11.32 21.55 10.23
CA SER A 15 10.71 21.22 11.52
C SER A 15 9.94 19.90 11.51
N TYR A 16 9.24 19.58 10.41
CA TYR A 16 8.58 18.29 10.22
C TYR A 16 9.59 17.16 10.05
N ARG A 17 10.63 17.35 9.23
CA ARG A 17 11.69 16.34 9.07
C ARG A 17 12.35 16.01 10.39
N ASP A 18 12.70 17.01 11.21
CA ASP A 18 13.34 16.81 12.50
C ASP A 18 12.42 16.10 13.50
N ALA A 19 11.17 16.54 13.60
CA ALA A 19 10.18 15.93 14.49
C ALA A 19 9.92 14.45 14.12
N LEU A 20 9.76 14.16 12.84
CA LEU A 20 9.55 12.80 12.35
C LEU A 20 10.78 11.92 12.56
N SER A 21 11.98 12.46 12.29
CA SER A 21 13.23 11.73 12.49
C SER A 21 13.42 11.31 13.95
N ILE A 22 13.24 12.25 14.89
CA ILE A 22 13.34 11.95 16.32
C ILE A 22 12.31 10.89 16.74
N ALA A 23 11.10 11.01 16.26
CA ALA A 23 10.04 10.10 16.64
C ALA A 23 10.27 8.69 16.10
N LEU A 24 10.63 8.55 14.82
CA LEU A 24 10.87 7.28 14.18
C LEU A 24 12.11 6.59 14.77
N GLN A 25 13.17 7.34 15.06
CA GLN A 25 14.37 6.80 15.71
C GLN A 25 14.08 6.25 17.12
N ARG A 26 13.20 6.93 17.89
CA ARG A 26 12.73 6.42 19.20
C ARG A 26 11.96 5.11 19.10
N GLU A 27 11.33 4.85 17.96
CA GLU A 27 10.62 3.62 17.66
C GLU A 27 11.52 2.50 17.08
N GLY A 28 12.84 2.79 16.97
CA GLY A 28 13.85 1.83 16.54
C GLY A 28 14.10 1.81 15.02
N PHE A 29 13.62 2.80 14.27
CA PHE A 29 13.87 2.91 12.83
C PHE A 29 15.16 3.67 12.53
N LEU A 30 15.83 3.35 11.43
CA LEU A 30 16.81 4.23 10.82
C LEU A 30 16.08 5.26 9.97
N VAL A 31 16.62 6.49 9.90
CA VAL A 31 15.96 7.58 9.16
C VAL A 31 16.98 8.31 8.30
N GLU A 32 16.64 8.46 7.03
CA GLU A 32 17.23 9.40 6.09
C GLU A 32 16.21 10.48 5.74
N THR A 33 16.68 11.66 5.36
CA THR A 33 15.78 12.78 5.03
C THR A 33 16.12 13.41 3.70
N ALA A 34 15.12 13.99 3.03
CA ALA A 34 15.27 14.80 1.84
C ALA A 34 14.35 16.03 1.91
N ALA A 35 14.78 17.15 1.37
CA ALA A 35 14.07 18.43 1.43
C ALA A 35 13.31 18.76 0.13
N ASP A 36 13.55 18.03 -0.96
CA ASP A 36 12.91 18.26 -2.25
C ASP A 36 12.85 16.97 -3.08
N GLY A 37 12.13 17.02 -4.21
CA GLY A 37 11.93 15.85 -5.07
C GLY A 37 13.20 15.27 -5.66
N PRO A 38 14.11 16.07 -6.26
CA PRO A 38 15.40 15.58 -6.77
C PRO A 38 16.25 14.91 -5.69
N GLU A 39 16.35 15.50 -4.48
CA GLU A 39 17.07 14.91 -3.36
C GLU A 39 16.40 13.59 -2.92
N ALA A 40 15.06 13.53 -2.88
CA ALA A 40 14.33 12.33 -2.54
C ALA A 40 14.67 11.17 -3.48
N ILE A 41 14.69 11.41 -4.79
CA ILE A 41 15.04 10.40 -5.79
C ILE A 41 16.51 9.94 -5.60
N ALA A 42 17.44 10.87 -5.43
CA ALA A 42 18.85 10.55 -5.22
C ALA A 42 19.09 9.74 -3.94
N ARG A 43 18.44 10.13 -2.82
CA ARG A 43 18.51 9.39 -1.54
C ARG A 43 17.89 8.02 -1.65
N PHE A 44 16.73 7.91 -2.32
CA PHE A 44 16.08 6.63 -2.54
C PHE A 44 17.00 5.64 -3.26
N ASP A 45 17.68 6.07 -4.32
CA ASP A 45 18.60 5.23 -5.09
C ASP A 45 19.83 4.83 -4.28
N ALA A 46 20.37 5.76 -3.51
CA ALA A 46 21.58 5.53 -2.71
C ALA A 46 21.33 4.60 -1.51
N THR A 47 20.17 4.74 -0.85
CA THR A 47 19.94 4.10 0.46
C THR A 47 18.98 2.90 0.40
N ARG A 48 18.18 2.79 -0.64
CA ARG A 48 17.15 1.74 -0.82
C ARG A 48 16.32 1.54 0.44
N PRO A 49 15.56 2.57 0.87
CA PRO A 49 14.80 2.52 2.10
C PRO A 49 13.73 1.42 2.09
N ALA A 50 13.35 0.95 3.26
CA ALA A 50 12.29 -0.02 3.46
C ALA A 50 10.88 0.62 3.36
N LEU A 51 10.78 1.96 3.52
CA LEU A 51 9.55 2.74 3.42
C LEU A 51 9.88 4.20 3.11
N VAL A 52 8.99 4.87 2.36
CA VAL A 52 9.07 6.30 2.08
C VAL A 52 7.88 7.03 2.69
N LEU A 53 8.13 8.04 3.51
CA LEU A 53 7.15 9.07 3.91
C LEU A 53 7.37 10.26 2.99
N LEU A 54 6.36 10.65 2.22
CA LEU A 54 6.52 11.57 1.10
C LEU A 54 5.49 12.68 1.16
N ASP A 55 5.95 13.93 1.36
CA ASP A 55 5.05 15.07 1.21
C ASP A 55 4.61 15.22 -0.25
N VAL A 56 3.35 15.53 -0.45
CA VAL A 56 2.76 15.83 -1.77
C VAL A 56 3.31 17.13 -2.32
N MET A 57 3.43 18.14 -1.44
CA MET A 57 3.77 19.51 -1.82
C MET A 57 5.27 19.76 -1.68
N LEU A 58 6.06 19.23 -2.60
CA LEU A 58 7.51 19.44 -2.62
C LEU A 58 7.89 20.50 -3.65
N PRO A 59 8.98 21.26 -3.40
CA PRO A 59 9.56 22.14 -4.39
C PRO A 59 10.25 21.35 -5.53
N LYS A 60 10.41 21.97 -6.68
CA LYS A 60 11.06 21.46 -7.91
C LYS A 60 10.28 20.32 -8.58
N ILE A 61 10.13 19.18 -7.93
CA ILE A 61 9.37 18.01 -8.40
C ILE A 61 8.35 17.66 -7.32
N SER A 62 7.09 17.57 -7.69
CA SER A 62 6.01 17.26 -6.75
C SER A 62 6.19 15.86 -6.14
N GLY A 63 5.69 15.64 -4.91
CA GLY A 63 5.70 14.31 -4.30
C GLY A 63 4.92 13.28 -5.11
N VAL A 64 3.91 13.70 -5.88
CA VAL A 64 3.17 12.83 -6.81
C VAL A 64 4.09 12.32 -7.91
N ASP A 65 4.92 13.17 -8.48
CA ASP A 65 5.87 12.80 -9.54
C ASP A 65 7.01 11.95 -8.99
N VAL A 66 7.51 12.25 -7.78
CA VAL A 66 8.48 11.40 -7.05
C VAL A 66 7.89 10.01 -6.80
N CYS A 67 6.64 9.93 -6.35
CA CYS A 67 5.93 8.66 -6.15
C CYS A 67 5.86 7.85 -7.46
N ARG A 68 5.49 8.51 -8.58
CA ARG A 68 5.43 7.87 -9.90
C ARG A 68 6.78 7.34 -10.34
N ASP A 69 7.85 8.11 -10.17
CA ASP A 69 9.21 7.71 -10.50
C ASP A 69 9.66 6.49 -9.70
N ILE A 70 9.51 6.52 -8.38
CA ILE A 70 9.85 5.39 -7.50
C ILE A 70 9.01 4.16 -7.89
N ARG A 71 7.73 4.32 -8.12
CA ARG A 71 6.80 3.21 -8.41
C ARG A 71 7.06 2.54 -9.76
N ALA A 72 7.63 3.25 -10.72
CA ALA A 72 8.03 2.67 -12.00
C ALA A 72 9.14 1.60 -11.86
N ARG A 73 9.90 1.62 -10.76
CA ARG A 73 11.08 0.77 -10.55
C ARG A 73 11.14 0.06 -9.19
N SER A 74 10.19 0.33 -8.28
CA SER A 74 10.18 -0.26 -6.93
C SER A 74 8.77 -0.50 -6.41
N ARG A 75 8.66 -1.52 -5.56
CA ARG A 75 7.43 -1.85 -4.80
C ARG A 75 7.51 -1.40 -3.34
N VAL A 76 8.51 -0.59 -2.97
CA VAL A 76 8.68 -0.08 -1.60
C VAL A 76 7.38 0.59 -1.13
N PRO A 77 6.92 0.37 0.12
CA PRO A 77 5.78 1.09 0.65
C PRO A 77 5.99 2.59 0.64
N ILE A 78 4.99 3.34 0.13
CA ILE A 78 4.98 4.79 0.10
C ILE A 78 3.74 5.28 0.83
N ILE A 79 3.94 6.06 1.90
CA ILE A 79 2.87 6.77 2.60
C ILE A 79 2.96 8.25 2.22
N MET A 80 1.93 8.75 1.55
CA MET A 80 1.87 10.17 1.22
C MET A 80 1.48 10.99 2.45
N VAL A 81 2.12 12.13 2.62
CA VAL A 81 1.77 13.13 3.64
C VAL A 81 1.21 14.35 2.90
N THR A 82 0.03 14.83 3.28
CA THR A 82 -0.66 15.90 2.53
C THR A 82 -1.35 16.88 3.45
N ALA A 83 -1.56 18.12 3.00
CA ALA A 83 -2.33 19.11 3.73
C ALA A 83 -3.83 18.75 3.77
N ARG A 84 -4.51 19.09 4.85
CA ARG A 84 -5.93 18.74 5.14
C ARG A 84 -6.95 19.17 4.07
N ASN A 85 -6.62 20.13 3.23
CA ASN A 85 -7.54 20.70 2.24
C ASN A 85 -7.48 20.03 0.85
N SER A 86 -6.72 18.96 0.71
CA SER A 86 -6.50 18.31 -0.58
C SER A 86 -6.91 16.83 -0.56
N GLU A 87 -8.20 16.55 -0.30
CA GLU A 87 -8.75 15.20 -0.57
C GLU A 87 -8.46 14.76 -2.01
N ILE A 88 -8.41 15.71 -2.93
CA ILE A 88 -8.06 15.47 -4.32
C ILE A 88 -6.61 14.98 -4.43
N ASP A 89 -5.65 15.61 -3.73
CA ASP A 89 -4.24 15.21 -3.77
C ASP A 89 -4.00 13.85 -3.10
N ALA A 90 -4.76 13.53 -2.04
CA ALA A 90 -4.73 12.21 -1.42
C ALA A 90 -5.20 11.12 -2.40
N VAL A 91 -6.30 11.34 -3.12
CA VAL A 91 -6.81 10.42 -4.13
C VAL A 91 -5.83 10.31 -5.30
N VAL A 92 -5.29 11.44 -5.79
CA VAL A 92 -4.27 11.45 -6.86
C VAL A 92 -3.01 10.72 -6.42
N GLY A 93 -2.52 10.94 -5.22
CA GLY A 93 -1.36 10.24 -4.68
C GLY A 93 -1.58 8.72 -4.62
N LEU A 94 -2.74 8.30 -4.14
CA LEU A 94 -3.12 6.88 -4.16
C LEU A 94 -3.25 6.37 -5.61
N GLU A 95 -3.88 7.08 -6.53
CA GLU A 95 -4.03 6.66 -7.94
C GLU A 95 -2.67 6.52 -8.66
N VAL A 96 -1.66 7.29 -8.27
CA VAL A 96 -0.30 7.23 -8.84
C VAL A 96 0.52 6.06 -8.29
N GLY A 97 0.18 5.53 -7.13
CA GLY A 97 0.88 4.36 -6.64
C GLY A 97 1.22 4.35 -5.15
N ALA A 98 0.84 5.33 -4.37
CA ALA A 98 1.01 5.29 -2.93
C ALA A 98 0.19 4.15 -2.29
N ASP A 99 0.67 3.62 -1.18
CA ASP A 99 0.03 2.53 -0.43
C ASP A 99 -0.94 3.07 0.64
N ASP A 100 -0.67 4.27 1.14
CA ASP A 100 -1.50 4.96 2.14
C ASP A 100 -1.25 6.46 2.09
N TYR A 101 -2.07 7.23 2.82
CA TYR A 101 -1.86 8.66 3.01
C TYR A 101 -2.24 9.12 4.41
N VAL A 102 -1.64 10.22 4.84
CA VAL A 102 -1.90 10.89 6.12
C VAL A 102 -2.04 12.39 5.91
N THR A 103 -3.07 12.99 6.49
CA THR A 103 -3.31 14.43 6.36
C THR A 103 -2.71 15.23 7.51
N LYS A 104 -1.94 16.28 7.21
CA LYS A 104 -1.44 17.26 8.18
C LYS A 104 -2.59 18.15 8.71
N PRO A 105 -2.70 18.45 10.02
CA PRO A 105 -1.88 17.90 11.10
C PRO A 105 -2.32 16.47 11.49
N PHE A 106 -1.37 15.59 11.68
CA PHE A 106 -1.60 14.22 12.12
C PHE A 106 -1.09 13.97 13.55
N ARG A 107 -1.62 12.93 14.19
CA ARG A 107 -1.09 12.44 15.45
C ARG A 107 0.12 11.53 15.16
N LEU A 108 1.23 11.78 15.82
CA LEU A 108 2.47 11.01 15.62
C LEU A 108 2.25 9.50 15.81
N ARG A 109 1.47 9.12 16.85
CA ARG A 109 1.12 7.70 17.09
C ARG A 109 0.38 7.06 15.92
N GLU A 110 -0.47 7.81 15.24
CA GLU A 110 -1.20 7.36 14.06
C GLU A 110 -0.23 7.08 12.91
N LEU A 111 0.68 8.02 12.61
CA LEU A 111 1.69 7.85 11.57
C LEU A 111 2.58 6.63 11.85
N ILE A 112 3.07 6.48 13.09
CA ILE A 112 3.89 5.33 13.50
C ILE A 112 3.13 4.00 13.31
N ALA A 113 1.84 3.96 13.67
CA ALA A 113 1.02 2.77 13.46
C ALA A 113 0.91 2.40 11.96
N ARG A 114 0.76 3.40 11.08
CA ARG A 114 0.73 3.21 9.62
C ARG A 114 2.08 2.73 9.07
N VAL A 115 3.18 3.32 9.54
CA VAL A 115 4.54 2.91 9.17
C VAL A 115 4.76 1.44 9.55
N ARG A 116 4.41 1.06 10.78
CA ARG A 116 4.53 -0.32 11.24
C ARG A 116 3.63 -1.27 10.44
N ALA A 117 2.40 -0.83 10.12
CA ALA A 117 1.49 -1.61 9.27
C ALA A 117 2.03 -1.81 7.85
N ALA A 118 2.65 -0.78 7.26
CA ALA A 118 3.24 -0.85 5.94
C ALA A 118 4.55 -1.68 5.89
N LEU A 119 5.30 -1.73 7.00
CA LEU A 119 6.53 -2.53 7.12
C LEU A 119 6.26 -3.97 7.58
N ARG A 120 5.06 -4.24 8.13
CA ARG A 120 4.70 -5.59 8.52
C ARG A 120 4.50 -6.41 7.24
N ARG A 121 5.39 -7.37 6.99
CA ARG A 121 5.01 -8.49 6.12
C ARG A 121 3.83 -9.14 6.81
N VAL A 122 2.69 -9.26 6.14
CA VAL A 122 1.54 -9.95 6.75
C VAL A 122 2.02 -11.35 7.13
N PRO A 123 2.27 -11.65 8.41
CA PRO A 123 2.33 -13.04 8.81
C PRO A 123 0.94 -13.58 8.56
N ALA A 124 0.81 -14.78 8.08
CA ALA A 124 -0.40 -15.53 8.27
C ALA A 124 -0.83 -15.31 9.73
N SER A 125 -2.05 -14.81 9.95
CA SER A 125 -2.56 -14.48 11.28
C SER A 125 -2.36 -15.67 12.21
N ASP A 126 -1.85 -15.43 13.44
CA ASP A 126 -1.59 -16.44 14.47
C ASP A 126 -2.82 -17.32 14.84
N ASP A 127 -4.03 -16.90 14.44
CA ASP A 127 -5.28 -17.64 14.64
C ASP A 127 -5.67 -18.54 13.44
N ASP A 128 -4.92 -18.54 12.33
CA ASP A 128 -5.19 -19.35 11.14
C ASP A 128 -3.91 -20.06 10.65
N ASP A 129 -2.98 -20.32 11.57
CA ASP A 129 -1.74 -21.05 11.36
C ASP A 129 -1.98 -22.57 11.23
N GLY A 130 -2.86 -22.94 10.29
CA GLY A 130 -2.85 -24.29 9.75
C GLY A 130 -1.64 -24.44 8.83
N PRO A 131 -0.91 -25.57 8.88
CA PRO A 131 0.27 -25.82 8.03
C PRO A 131 -0.06 -25.96 6.54
N ASP A 132 -1.23 -25.55 6.08
CA ASP A 132 -1.81 -25.81 4.75
C ASP A 132 -2.30 -24.57 4.01
N ARG A 133 -1.77 -23.35 4.29
CA ARG A 133 -2.04 -22.25 3.34
C ARG A 133 -1.25 -22.51 2.06
N PRO A 134 -1.92 -22.69 0.92
CA PRO A 134 -1.20 -22.88 -0.33
C PRO A 134 -0.37 -21.62 -0.61
N GLU A 135 0.93 -21.77 -0.75
CA GLU A 135 1.83 -20.67 -1.18
C GLU A 135 1.39 -20.06 -2.52
N VAL A 136 0.60 -20.82 -3.28
CA VAL A 136 0.06 -20.44 -4.57
C VAL A 136 -1.47 -20.49 -4.53
N LEU A 137 -2.09 -19.34 -4.79
CA LEU A 137 -3.53 -19.19 -4.98
C LEU A 137 -3.82 -19.14 -6.49
N ASP A 138 -4.67 -20.03 -6.96
CA ASP A 138 -5.05 -20.12 -8.37
C ASP A 138 -6.58 -20.09 -8.48
N VAL A 139 -7.13 -18.98 -8.97
CA VAL A 139 -8.57 -18.77 -9.08
C VAL A 139 -8.91 -18.22 -10.46
N GLY A 140 -9.48 -19.07 -11.30
CA GLY A 140 -9.80 -18.74 -12.68
C GLY A 140 -8.54 -18.54 -13.52
N ASP A 141 -8.35 -17.35 -14.05
CA ASP A 141 -7.19 -16.96 -14.86
C ASP A 141 -6.18 -16.09 -14.09
N VAL A 142 -6.32 -16.01 -12.77
CA VAL A 142 -5.42 -15.28 -11.88
C VAL A 142 -4.69 -16.23 -10.95
N ARG A 143 -3.37 -16.19 -11.01
CA ARG A 143 -2.48 -16.95 -10.13
C ARG A 143 -1.64 -15.98 -9.30
N LEU A 144 -1.58 -16.21 -7.99
CA LEU A 144 -0.76 -15.45 -7.05
C LEU A 144 0.16 -16.42 -6.30
N ASP A 145 1.45 -16.16 -6.34
CA ASP A 145 2.48 -16.86 -5.57
C ASP A 145 2.90 -15.96 -4.39
N ALA A 146 2.46 -16.32 -3.19
CA ALA A 146 2.73 -15.55 -1.99
C ALA A 146 4.21 -15.63 -1.57
N GLY A 147 4.84 -16.79 -1.75
CA GLY A 147 6.25 -17.01 -1.42
C GLY A 147 7.19 -16.20 -2.31
N ARG A 148 6.87 -16.06 -3.60
CA ARG A 148 7.66 -15.29 -4.57
C ARG A 148 7.19 -13.85 -4.73
N HIS A 149 6.03 -13.51 -4.16
CA HIS A 149 5.39 -12.20 -4.33
C HIS A 149 5.12 -11.87 -5.80
N GLU A 150 4.61 -12.85 -6.54
CA GLU A 150 4.33 -12.76 -7.98
C GLU A 150 2.85 -12.94 -8.27
N VAL A 151 2.36 -12.22 -9.28
CA VAL A 151 0.99 -12.34 -9.77
C VAL A 151 0.98 -12.51 -11.28
N PHE A 152 0.17 -13.43 -11.76
CA PHE A 152 -0.04 -13.68 -13.18
C PHE A 152 -1.52 -13.62 -13.51
N VAL A 153 -1.85 -12.97 -14.62
CA VAL A 153 -3.20 -12.94 -15.19
C VAL A 153 -3.14 -13.52 -16.58
N ARG A 154 -3.81 -14.65 -16.83
CA ARG A 154 -3.73 -15.37 -18.11
C ARG A 154 -2.31 -15.73 -18.53
N GLY A 155 -1.42 -15.93 -17.58
CA GLY A 155 -0.02 -16.23 -17.80
C GLY A 155 0.92 -15.01 -17.89
N ASP A 156 0.37 -13.80 -18.05
CA ASP A 156 1.16 -12.57 -18.09
C ASP A 156 1.47 -12.07 -16.68
N SER A 157 2.72 -11.73 -16.41
CA SER A 157 3.14 -11.19 -15.10
C SER A 157 2.56 -9.79 -14.89
N VAL A 158 1.97 -9.55 -13.71
CA VAL A 158 1.39 -8.27 -13.31
C VAL A 158 2.09 -7.75 -12.06
N ALA A 159 2.71 -6.56 -12.16
CA ALA A 159 3.38 -5.93 -11.03
C ALA A 159 2.37 -5.23 -10.11
N LEU A 160 2.31 -5.66 -8.85
CA LEU A 160 1.48 -5.04 -7.82
C LEU A 160 2.33 -4.41 -6.72
N PRO A 161 2.03 -3.17 -6.28
CA PRO A 161 2.51 -2.64 -5.01
C PRO A 161 2.06 -3.51 -3.83
N LEU A 162 2.75 -3.37 -2.70
CA LEU A 162 2.54 -4.25 -1.54
C LEU A 162 1.07 -4.33 -1.11
N LYS A 163 0.39 -3.20 -0.94
CA LYS A 163 -1.01 -3.19 -0.47
C LYS A 163 -2.02 -3.74 -1.49
N GLU A 164 -1.73 -3.60 -2.78
CA GLU A 164 -2.53 -4.25 -3.82
C GLU A 164 -2.33 -5.76 -3.82
N PHE A 165 -1.09 -6.21 -3.62
CA PHE A 165 -0.77 -7.63 -3.52
C PHE A 165 -1.48 -8.28 -2.33
N GLU A 166 -1.33 -7.71 -1.12
CA GLU A 166 -1.97 -8.18 0.11
C GLU A 166 -3.51 -8.22 -0.03
N LEU A 167 -4.09 -7.18 -0.65
CA LEU A 167 -5.54 -7.11 -0.88
C LEU A 167 -6.01 -8.19 -1.85
N LEU A 168 -5.26 -8.43 -2.92
CA LEU A 168 -5.57 -9.50 -3.88
C LEU A 168 -5.43 -10.88 -3.23
N GLU A 169 -4.36 -11.12 -2.48
CA GLU A 169 -4.14 -12.36 -1.74
C GLU A 169 -5.32 -12.67 -0.82
N LEU A 170 -5.74 -11.68 -0.02
CA LEU A 170 -6.87 -11.83 0.90
C LEU A 170 -8.19 -12.14 0.15
N LEU A 171 -8.41 -11.47 -0.98
CA LEU A 171 -9.60 -11.69 -1.81
C LEU A 171 -9.60 -13.08 -2.46
N LEU A 172 -8.46 -13.53 -3.01
CA LEU A 172 -8.31 -14.86 -3.62
C LEU A 172 -8.47 -15.98 -2.60
N ALA A 173 -7.84 -15.86 -1.42
CA ALA A 173 -7.96 -16.81 -0.33
C ALA A 173 -9.41 -16.98 0.16
N ASN A 174 -10.26 -15.97 -0.07
CA ASN A 174 -11.68 -15.98 0.28
C ASN A 174 -12.61 -15.97 -0.96
N ALA A 175 -12.13 -16.48 -2.09
CA ALA A 175 -12.90 -16.46 -3.32
C ALA A 175 -14.31 -17.06 -3.15
N GLY A 176 -15.33 -16.36 -3.66
CA GLY A 176 -16.75 -16.70 -3.52
C GLY A 176 -17.39 -16.17 -2.22
N ARG A 177 -16.61 -15.64 -1.26
CA ARG A 177 -17.13 -15.05 -0.02
C ARG A 177 -17.10 -13.53 -0.09
N VAL A 178 -18.10 -12.88 0.50
CA VAL A 178 -18.09 -11.41 0.66
C VAL A 178 -17.24 -11.05 1.85
N LEU A 179 -16.24 -10.21 1.63
CA LEU A 179 -15.47 -9.57 2.68
C LEU A 179 -15.99 -8.15 2.91
N THR A 180 -16.31 -7.83 4.17
CA THR A 180 -16.78 -6.48 4.51
C THR A 180 -15.64 -5.47 4.41
N ARG A 181 -16.00 -4.18 4.23
CA ARG A 181 -15.01 -3.10 4.17
C ARG A 181 -14.12 -3.07 5.41
N ASP A 182 -14.73 -3.21 6.58
CA ASP A 182 -14.02 -3.19 7.87
C ASP A 182 -13.02 -4.34 7.97
N VAL A 183 -13.41 -5.56 7.58
CA VAL A 183 -12.50 -6.72 7.55
C VAL A 183 -11.34 -6.49 6.59
N LEU A 184 -11.59 -5.94 5.40
CA LEU A 184 -10.53 -5.65 4.42
C LEU A 184 -9.55 -4.59 4.96
N ILE A 185 -10.09 -3.51 5.56
CA ILE A 185 -9.27 -2.44 6.14
C ILE A 185 -8.45 -2.97 7.32
N ASP A 186 -9.08 -3.68 8.24
CA ASP A 186 -8.44 -4.22 9.42
C ASP A 186 -7.29 -5.19 9.07
N ARG A 187 -7.52 -6.07 8.10
CA ARG A 187 -6.51 -7.05 7.67
C ARG A 187 -5.34 -6.41 6.92
N ILE A 188 -5.59 -5.43 6.06
CA ILE A 188 -4.56 -4.83 5.19
C ILE A 188 -3.84 -3.65 5.84
N TRP A 189 -4.56 -2.78 6.56
CA TRP A 189 -3.98 -1.59 7.21
C TRP A 189 -3.89 -1.72 8.73
N GLY A 190 -4.56 -2.72 9.32
CA GLY A 190 -4.52 -3.06 10.75
C GLY A 190 -5.70 -2.50 11.57
N PRO A 191 -5.92 -3.04 12.79
CA PRO A 191 -7.10 -2.76 13.62
C PRO A 191 -7.20 -1.32 14.14
N ASN A 192 -6.14 -0.55 14.04
CA ASN A 192 -6.08 0.85 14.45
C ASN A 192 -5.95 1.79 13.23
N TYR A 193 -6.51 1.41 12.09
CA TYR A 193 -6.51 2.28 10.92
C TYR A 193 -7.55 3.39 11.09
N PHE A 194 -7.08 4.62 11.31
CA PHE A 194 -7.90 5.83 11.43
C PHE A 194 -8.05 6.61 10.11
N GLY A 195 -7.64 6.01 8.98
CA GLY A 195 -7.74 6.64 7.67
C GLY A 195 -9.12 6.57 7.04
N ASP A 196 -9.28 7.30 5.94
CA ASP A 196 -10.51 7.26 5.15
C ASP A 196 -10.67 5.87 4.48
N THR A 197 -11.87 5.32 4.58
CA THR A 197 -12.24 4.08 3.89
C THR A 197 -12.15 4.19 2.37
N LYS A 198 -12.05 5.40 1.82
CA LYS A 198 -11.77 5.67 0.39
C LYS A 198 -10.46 5.05 -0.07
N THR A 199 -9.46 4.89 0.83
CA THR A 199 -8.20 4.19 0.51
C THR A 199 -8.46 2.80 -0.08
N LEU A 200 -9.36 2.03 0.52
CA LEU A 200 -9.76 0.71 0.01
C LEU A 200 -10.34 0.81 -1.41
N ASP A 201 -11.22 1.79 -1.67
CA ASP A 201 -11.87 1.92 -2.98
C ASP A 201 -10.87 2.24 -4.09
N VAL A 202 -9.86 3.07 -3.78
CA VAL A 202 -8.78 3.38 -4.73
C VAL A 202 -7.95 2.13 -5.04
N HIS A 203 -7.57 1.34 -4.03
CA HIS A 203 -6.83 0.10 -4.24
C HIS A 203 -7.64 -0.94 -5.02
N ILE A 204 -8.94 -1.08 -4.75
CA ILE A 204 -9.84 -1.92 -5.55
C ILE A 204 -9.91 -1.42 -7.01
N LYS A 205 -10.05 -0.11 -7.23
CA LYS A 205 -10.05 0.49 -8.58
C LYS A 205 -8.75 0.16 -9.33
N ARG A 206 -7.60 0.28 -8.66
CA ARG A 206 -6.27 -0.02 -9.23
C ARG A 206 -6.11 -1.51 -9.53
N LEU A 207 -6.53 -2.39 -8.61
CA LEU A 207 -6.55 -3.84 -8.88
C LEU A 207 -7.41 -4.17 -10.09
N ARG A 208 -8.61 -3.60 -10.18
CA ARG A 208 -9.48 -3.81 -11.34
C ARG A 208 -8.83 -3.34 -12.65
N SER A 209 -8.16 -2.20 -12.65
CA SER A 209 -7.47 -1.72 -13.86
C SER A 209 -6.34 -2.63 -14.35
N LYS A 210 -5.77 -3.46 -13.46
CA LYS A 210 -4.67 -4.38 -13.77
C LYS A 210 -5.15 -5.82 -14.04
N LEU A 211 -6.22 -6.23 -13.38
CA LEU A 211 -6.67 -7.61 -13.40
C LEU A 211 -7.89 -7.84 -14.31
N GLU A 212 -8.82 -6.88 -14.39
CA GLU A 212 -10.05 -7.06 -15.17
C GLU A 212 -9.83 -6.85 -16.67
N PRO A 213 -10.56 -7.57 -17.54
CA PRO A 213 -10.59 -7.26 -18.96
C PRO A 213 -11.20 -5.88 -19.25
N ASP A 214 -12.22 -5.51 -18.48
CA ASP A 214 -12.88 -4.19 -18.49
C ASP A 214 -13.10 -3.75 -17.05
N SER A 215 -12.32 -2.77 -16.60
CA SER A 215 -12.41 -2.24 -15.23
C SER A 215 -13.73 -1.52 -14.92
N ALA A 216 -14.46 -1.08 -15.95
CA ALA A 216 -15.79 -0.46 -15.79
C ALA A 216 -16.89 -1.52 -15.55
N ARG A 217 -16.64 -2.76 -15.99
CA ARG A 217 -17.54 -3.91 -15.79
C ARG A 217 -16.78 -5.09 -15.15
N PRO A 218 -16.41 -4.94 -13.87
CA PRO A 218 -15.58 -5.92 -13.19
C PRO A 218 -16.33 -7.24 -13.01
N THR A 219 -15.67 -8.35 -13.39
CA THR A 219 -16.19 -9.71 -13.30
C THR A 219 -15.45 -10.55 -12.26
N ARG A 220 -14.21 -10.18 -11.92
CA ARG A 220 -13.41 -10.87 -10.90
C ARG A 220 -13.63 -10.29 -9.53
N ILE A 221 -13.44 -8.96 -9.37
CA ILE A 221 -13.60 -8.27 -8.10
C ILE A 221 -14.91 -7.49 -8.14
N VAL A 222 -15.99 -8.07 -7.64
CA VAL A 222 -17.33 -7.46 -7.66
C VAL A 222 -17.62 -6.67 -6.39
N THR A 223 -18.37 -5.57 -6.54
CA THR A 223 -18.85 -4.79 -5.40
C THR A 223 -20.18 -5.36 -4.91
N VAL A 224 -20.25 -5.71 -3.63
CA VAL A 224 -21.50 -6.01 -2.93
C VAL A 224 -21.96 -4.74 -2.23
N ARG A 225 -22.93 -4.04 -2.83
CA ARG A 225 -23.36 -2.70 -2.39
C ARG A 225 -23.74 -2.69 -0.91
N GLY A 226 -23.22 -1.72 -0.18
CA GLY A 226 -23.47 -1.55 1.26
C GLY A 226 -22.74 -2.54 2.17
N VAL A 227 -22.00 -3.52 1.62
CA VAL A 227 -21.31 -4.56 2.39
C VAL A 227 -19.80 -4.52 2.20
N GLY A 228 -19.32 -4.71 0.95
CA GLY A 228 -17.89 -4.81 0.68
C GLY A 228 -17.59 -5.36 -0.70
N TYR A 229 -16.61 -6.26 -0.78
CA TYR A 229 -16.12 -6.82 -2.04
C TYR A 229 -16.05 -8.34 -1.99
N ARG A 230 -16.16 -8.96 -3.16
CA ARG A 230 -16.02 -10.40 -3.35
C ARG A 230 -15.18 -10.67 -4.59
N TYR A 231 -14.25 -11.61 -4.50
CA TYR A 231 -13.63 -12.20 -5.68
C TYR A 231 -14.52 -13.34 -6.18
N GLU A 232 -14.92 -13.28 -7.45
CA GLU A 232 -15.77 -14.34 -8.04
C GLU A 232 -14.94 -15.59 -8.33
N ARG A 233 -15.47 -16.75 -7.98
CA ARG A 233 -14.92 -18.02 -8.48
C ARG A 233 -15.17 -18.10 -9.97
N ALA A 234 -14.20 -18.58 -10.73
CA ALA A 234 -14.46 -18.89 -12.13
C ALA A 234 -15.68 -19.80 -12.21
N SER A 235 -16.68 -19.40 -12.98
CA SER A 235 -17.79 -20.29 -13.29
C SER A 235 -17.20 -21.47 -14.05
N SER A 236 -17.26 -22.67 -13.47
CA SER A 236 -16.99 -23.92 -14.20
C SER A 236 -18.02 -23.97 -15.31
N GLY A 237 -17.61 -23.59 -16.55
CA GLY A 237 -18.40 -23.78 -17.74
C GLY A 237 -18.39 -25.26 -18.17
#